data_07dddbf8618810bc953fa29c4e422fa4
#
_entry.id   07dddbf8618810bc953fa29c4e422fa4
#
_cell.length_a   1.000
_cell.length_b   1.000
_cell.length_c   1.000
_cell.angle_alpha   90.00
_cell.angle_beta   90.00
_cell.angle_gamma   90.00
#
_symmetry.space_group_name_H-M   'P 1'
#
loop_
_entity.id
_entity.type
_entity.pdbx_description
1 polymer ?
#
loop_
_entity_poly.entity_id
_entity_poly.type
_entity_poly.pdbx_seq_one_letter_code
_entity_poly.pdbx_strand_id
1 'polypeptide(L)' 'AIVIEKIDNLEGRGRIQVDSADWTARSDDGSVIDAGCLVEIHRIEGVRAYVAPVHAAVGAR' A
#
# COMPACT_ATOMS: atom_id res chain seq x y z
N ALA A 1 2.74 -4.95 -5.71
CA ALA A 1 2.37 -3.57 -6.09
C ALA A 1 3.36 -2.57 -5.51
N ILE A 2 3.41 -1.40 -6.08
CA ILE A 2 4.30 -0.37 -5.60
C ILE A 2 3.47 0.86 -5.22
N VAL A 3 3.84 1.49 -4.12
CA VAL A 3 3.15 2.68 -3.65
C VAL A 3 3.63 3.88 -4.48
N ILE A 4 2.69 4.56 -5.12
CA ILE A 4 3.02 5.74 -5.91
C ILE A 4 2.64 7.03 -5.20
N GLU A 5 1.76 6.94 -4.20
CA GLU A 5 1.44 8.08 -3.37
C GLU A 5 1.41 7.58 -1.93
N LYS A 6 2.08 8.27 -1.03
CA LYS A 6 2.17 7.89 0.37
C LYS A 6 0.81 7.50 0.94
N ILE A 7 0.76 6.35 1.58
CA ILE A 7 -0.48 5.85 2.15
C ILE A 7 -0.60 6.35 3.59
N ASP A 8 -1.65 7.10 3.86
CA ASP A 8 -1.88 7.64 5.19
C ASP A 8 -3.38 7.58 5.45
N ASN A 9 -3.79 6.65 6.30
CA ASN A 9 -5.20 6.43 6.57
C ASN A 9 -5.85 7.63 7.26
N LEU A 10 -5.10 8.35 8.07
CA LEU A 10 -5.64 9.52 8.74
C LEU A 10 -5.92 10.66 7.79
N GLU A 11 -5.07 10.80 6.78
CA GLU A 11 -5.27 11.83 5.77
C GLU A 11 -6.22 11.36 4.68
N GLY A 12 -6.53 10.09 4.65
CA GLY A 12 -7.36 9.55 3.59
C GLY A 12 -6.65 9.50 2.25
N ARG A 13 -5.34 9.33 2.25
CA ARG A 13 -4.55 9.31 1.03
C ARG A 13 -3.87 7.99 0.84
N GLY A 14 -3.53 7.68 -0.37
CA GLY A 14 -2.76 6.51 -0.70
C GLY A 14 -3.12 5.97 -2.06
N ARG A 15 -2.11 5.62 -2.84
CA ARG A 15 -2.33 5.07 -4.17
C ARG A 15 -1.21 4.11 -4.50
N ILE A 16 -1.58 3.02 -5.14
CA ILE A 16 -0.62 2.02 -5.59
C ILE A 16 -0.81 1.79 -7.07
N GLN A 17 0.22 1.25 -7.70
CA GLN A 17 0.14 0.87 -9.09
C GLN A 17 0.20 -0.64 -9.21
N VAL A 18 -0.77 -1.21 -9.91
CA VAL A 18 -0.86 -2.64 -10.13
C VAL A 18 -1.08 -2.85 -11.61
N ASP A 19 -0.16 -3.48 -12.28
CA ASP A 19 -0.29 -3.80 -13.71
C ASP A 19 -0.74 -2.62 -14.55
N SER A 20 -0.10 -1.52 -14.41
CA SER A 20 -0.39 -0.30 -15.18
C SER A 20 -1.67 0.41 -14.75
N ALA A 21 -2.32 -0.02 -13.72
CA ALA A 21 -3.51 0.65 -13.23
C ALA A 21 -3.25 1.24 -11.85
N ASP A 22 -3.83 2.39 -11.58
CA ASP A 22 -3.70 3.01 -10.27
C ASP A 22 -4.90 2.65 -9.42
N TRP A 23 -4.64 2.31 -8.19
CA TRP A 23 -5.70 1.95 -7.25
C TRP A 23 -5.59 2.79 -6.00
N THR A 24 -6.72 3.20 -5.47
CA THR A 24 -6.74 3.82 -4.16
C THR A 24 -6.34 2.76 -3.14
N ALA A 25 -5.46 3.12 -2.25
CA ALA A 25 -4.94 2.17 -1.29
C ALA A 25 -5.03 2.69 0.13
N ARG A 26 -5.16 1.77 1.06
CA ARG A 26 -5.13 2.06 2.48
C ARG A 26 -4.25 1.03 3.14
N SER A 27 -3.69 1.40 4.26
CA SER A 27 -2.88 0.46 5.03
C SER A 27 -3.79 -0.50 5.78
N ASP A 28 -3.48 -1.77 5.73
CA ASP A 28 -4.29 -2.79 6.38
C ASP A 28 -4.19 -2.69 7.90
N ASP A 29 -3.05 -2.26 8.41
CA ASP A 29 -2.85 -2.16 9.85
C ASP A 29 -2.84 -0.71 10.36
N GLY A 30 -3.12 0.23 9.50
CA GLY A 30 -3.17 1.64 9.88
C GLY A 30 -1.85 2.38 9.85
N SER A 31 -0.76 1.73 9.50
CA SER A 31 0.53 2.41 9.47
C SER A 31 0.68 3.26 8.21
N VAL A 32 1.59 4.21 8.26
CA VAL A 32 1.88 5.05 7.12
C VAL A 32 2.92 4.33 6.25
N ILE A 33 2.68 4.30 4.95
CA ILE A 33 3.58 3.64 4.02
C ILE A 33 4.05 4.66 3.00
N ASP A 34 5.36 4.86 2.90
CA ASP A 34 5.92 5.87 2.00
C ASP A 34 5.83 5.45 0.54
N ALA A 35 5.82 6.44 -0.34
CA ALA A 35 5.86 6.19 -1.77
C ALA A 35 7.16 5.48 -2.13
N GLY A 36 7.08 4.60 -3.08
CA GLY A 36 8.23 3.82 -3.51
C GLY A 36 8.39 2.48 -2.80
N CYS A 37 7.59 2.24 -1.77
CA CYS A 37 7.67 0.98 -1.06
C CYS A 37 6.92 -0.10 -1.81
N LEU A 38 7.37 -1.33 -1.65
CA LEU A 38 6.64 -2.48 -2.19
C LEU A 38 5.63 -2.93 -1.16
N VAL A 39 4.45 -3.24 -1.62
CA VAL A 39 3.36 -3.68 -0.76
C VAL A 39 2.65 -4.87 -1.39
N GLU A 40 1.95 -5.61 -0.55
CA GLU A 40 1.08 -6.65 -1.09
C GLU A 40 -0.35 -6.35 -0.71
N ILE A 41 -1.27 -6.72 -1.58
CA ILE A 41 -2.67 -6.48 -1.38
C ILE A 41 -3.23 -7.62 -0.54
N HIS A 42 -3.83 -7.27 0.59
CA HIS A 42 -4.43 -8.28 1.45
C HIS A 42 -5.90 -8.47 1.13
N ARG A 43 -6.57 -7.42 0.74
CA ARG A 43 -7.98 -7.54 0.34
C ARG A 43 -8.39 -6.29 -0.44
N ILE A 44 -9.49 -6.40 -1.15
CA ILE A 44 -10.04 -5.27 -1.89
C ILE A 44 -11.48 -5.09 -1.44
N GLU A 45 -11.84 -3.88 -1.12
CA GLU A 45 -13.21 -3.54 -0.74
C GLU A 45 -13.68 -2.39 -1.61
N GLY A 46 -14.60 -2.67 -2.52
CA GLY A 46 -15.06 -1.67 -3.47
C GLY A 46 -13.91 -1.25 -4.37
N VAL A 47 -13.55 0.02 -4.31
CA VAL A 47 -12.45 0.54 -5.12
C VAL A 47 -11.18 0.73 -4.32
N ARG A 48 -11.14 0.26 -3.07
CA ARG A 48 -9.96 0.41 -2.22
C ARG A 48 -9.23 -0.90 -2.06
N ALA A 49 -7.92 -0.84 -2.15
CA ALA A 49 -7.07 -1.99 -1.87
C ALA A 49 -6.44 -1.80 -0.50
N TYR A 50 -6.55 -2.80 0.37
CA TYR A 50 -5.93 -2.76 1.67
C TYR A 50 -4.63 -3.52 1.58
N VAL A 51 -3.54 -2.83 1.85
CA VAL A 51 -2.20 -3.36 1.59
C VAL A 51 -1.33 -3.33 2.84
N ALA A 52 -0.28 -4.10 2.82
CA ALA A 52 0.72 -4.09 3.87
C ALA A 52 2.10 -4.04 3.24
N PRO A 53 3.08 -3.43 3.91
CA PRO A 53 4.43 -3.40 3.38
C PRO A 53 5.00 -4.81 3.26
N VAL A 54 5.78 -5.01 2.21
CA VAL A 54 6.48 -6.27 2.05
C VAL A 54 7.80 -6.15 2.80
N HIS A 55 7.96 -6.97 3.83
CA HIS A 55 9.14 -6.86 4.64
C HIS A 55 10.10 -7.97 4.39
N ALA A 56 10.10 -8.48 3.25
CA ALA A 56 10.91 -9.61 2.98
C ALA A 56 12.30 -9.47 3.31
N ALA A 57 12.74 -8.33 3.23
CA ALA A 57 14.06 -8.17 3.46
C ALA A 57 14.47 -8.13 4.76
N VAL A 58 13.71 -7.96 5.48
CA VAL A 58 14.17 -7.69 6.59
C VAL A 58 14.69 -8.60 7.31
N GLY A 59 14.56 -8.89 7.11
CA GLY A 59 15.04 -9.53 7.74
C GLY A 59 16.13 -9.52 7.97
N ALA A 60 16.17 -9.41 7.74
CA ALA A 60 16.94 -9.55 7.77
C ALA A 60 17.75 -9.35 8.54
N ARG A 61 17.67 -9.23 8.76
CA ARG A 61 18.29 -9.16 9.27
C ARG A 61 18.76 -9.47 9.60
#